data_7a81b1fe5c3be4aff58c06d3ac567054
#
_entry.id   7a81b1fe5c3be4aff58c06d3ac567054
#
_cell.length_a   1.000
_cell.length_b   1.000
_cell.length_c   1.000
_cell.angle_alpha   90.00
_cell.angle_beta   90.00
_cell.angle_gamma   90.00
#
_symmetry.space_group_name_H-M   'P 1'
#
loop_
_entity.id
_entity.type
_entity.pdbx_description
1 polymer ?
#
loop_
_entity_poly.entity_id
_entity_poly.type
_entity_poly.pdbx_seq_one_letter_code
_entity_poly.pdbx_strand_id
1 'polypeptide(L)'
;MDSECIFCSMAARIFDVNLLHENDNWIAVKDIDPKAPSHLLIIPRSHVKELTDLRDASSGMLSGMFSAISDVVIKENLVKTGYRLVVNQGSDSRQEIEHLHLHIMGGRLLGAMG
;
A
#
# COMPACT_ATOMS: atom_id res chain seq x y z
N MET A 1 -17.74 2.06 -8.95
CA MET A 1 -16.43 2.60 -8.55
C MET A 1 -16.62 4.02 -8.04
N ASP A 2 -16.01 4.36 -6.96
CA ASP A 2 -16.06 5.71 -6.43
C ASP A 2 -15.09 6.61 -7.21
N SER A 3 -15.63 7.52 -8.03
CA SER A 3 -14.82 8.41 -8.86
C SER A 3 -14.04 9.45 -8.04
N GLU A 4 -14.41 9.66 -6.78
CA GLU A 4 -13.72 10.59 -5.89
C GLU A 4 -12.57 9.93 -5.13
N CYS A 5 -12.48 8.63 -5.16
CA CYS A 5 -11.41 7.90 -4.49
C CYS A 5 -10.12 7.95 -5.33
N ILE A 6 -9.11 8.65 -4.82
CA ILE A 6 -7.83 8.77 -5.52
C ILE A 6 -7.15 7.41 -5.73
N PHE A 7 -7.28 6.49 -4.77
CA PHE A 7 -6.67 5.16 -4.91
C PHE A 7 -7.41 4.28 -5.90
N CYS A 8 -8.73 4.44 -6.03
CA CYS A 8 -9.48 3.79 -7.12
C CYS A 8 -9.00 4.31 -8.47
N SER A 9 -8.77 5.61 -8.58
CA SER A 9 -8.25 6.23 -9.80
C SER A 9 -6.85 5.74 -10.14
N MET A 10 -5.98 5.59 -9.16
CA MET A 10 -4.65 5.02 -9.35
C MET A 10 -4.73 3.58 -9.83
N ALA A 11 -5.57 2.76 -9.20
CA ALA A 11 -5.74 1.36 -9.56
C ALA A 11 -6.30 1.19 -10.97
N ALA A 12 -7.17 2.10 -11.40
CA ALA A 12 -7.73 2.14 -12.74
C ALA A 12 -6.81 2.84 -13.76
N ARG A 13 -5.70 3.40 -13.32
CA ARG A 13 -4.72 4.11 -14.15
C ARG A 13 -5.34 5.28 -14.93
N ILE A 14 -6.24 6.03 -14.26
CA ILE A 14 -6.87 7.19 -14.86
C ILE A 14 -5.86 8.32 -15.06
N PHE A 15 -4.81 8.36 -14.24
CA PHE A 15 -3.69 9.28 -14.38
C PHE A 15 -2.38 8.54 -14.13
N ASP A 16 -1.26 9.16 -14.53
CA ASP A 16 0.05 8.57 -14.33
C ASP A 16 0.36 8.42 -12.84
N VAL A 17 0.80 7.22 -12.48
CA VAL A 17 1.30 6.93 -11.15
C VAL A 17 2.70 6.34 -11.27
N ASN A 18 3.48 6.50 -10.21
CA ASN A 18 4.82 5.91 -10.17
C ASN A 18 4.69 4.43 -9.78
N LEU A 19 4.26 3.63 -10.74
CA LEU A 19 3.99 2.21 -10.55
C LEU A 19 5.29 1.43 -10.43
N LEU A 20 5.47 0.75 -9.31
CA LEU A 20 6.64 -0.07 -9.04
C LEU A 20 6.40 -1.55 -9.32
N HIS A 21 5.20 -2.02 -9.07
CA HIS A 21 4.84 -3.42 -9.21
C HIS A 21 3.32 -3.55 -9.29
N GLU A 22 2.85 -4.63 -9.91
CA GLU A 22 1.42 -4.96 -9.94
C GLU A 22 1.22 -6.46 -10.05
N ASN A 23 0.08 -6.91 -9.58
CA ASN A 23 -0.44 -8.24 -9.84
C ASN A 23 -1.95 -8.14 -10.09
N ASP A 24 -2.64 -9.28 -10.10
CA ASP A 24 -4.08 -9.29 -10.46
C ASP A 24 -4.95 -8.44 -9.54
N ASN A 25 -4.59 -8.35 -8.26
CA ASN A 25 -5.44 -7.73 -7.24
C ASN A 25 -4.83 -6.51 -6.56
N TRP A 26 -3.53 -6.26 -6.73
CA TRP A 26 -2.80 -5.22 -6.00
C TRP A 26 -1.88 -4.43 -6.90
N ILE A 27 -1.64 -3.16 -6.52
CA ILE A 27 -0.60 -2.33 -7.13
C ILE A 27 0.33 -1.81 -6.04
N ALA A 28 1.56 -1.52 -6.42
CA ALA A 28 2.55 -0.87 -5.57
C ALA A 28 3.04 0.40 -6.25
N VAL A 29 2.96 1.53 -5.56
CA VAL A 29 3.36 2.84 -6.09
C VAL A 29 4.22 3.58 -5.08
N LYS A 30 4.98 4.56 -5.54
CA LYS A 30 5.68 5.48 -4.63
C LYS A 30 4.70 6.51 -4.08
N ASP A 31 4.82 6.81 -2.78
CA ASP A 31 4.08 7.90 -2.17
C ASP A 31 4.58 9.23 -2.73
N ILE A 32 3.67 10.13 -3.11
CA ILE A 32 4.02 11.44 -3.66
C ILE A 32 4.46 12.45 -2.59
N ASP A 33 4.19 12.14 -1.33
CA ASP A 33 4.59 12.95 -0.16
C ASP A 33 5.33 12.04 0.83
N PRO A 34 6.53 11.58 0.50
CA PRO A 34 7.22 10.56 1.27
C PRO A 34 7.65 11.04 2.65
N LYS A 35 7.48 10.17 3.64
CA LYS A 35 7.90 10.39 5.02
C LYS A 35 9.25 9.74 5.31
N ALA A 36 9.82 9.04 4.34
CA ALA A 36 11.10 8.34 4.45
C ALA A 36 11.75 8.27 3.06
N PRO A 37 13.07 7.99 2.95
CA PRO A 37 13.73 7.85 1.64
C PRO A 37 13.07 6.83 0.72
N SER A 38 12.57 5.74 1.30
CA SER A 38 11.67 4.81 0.60
C SER A 38 10.32 4.86 1.30
N HIS A 39 9.30 5.28 0.59
CA HIS A 39 7.92 5.31 1.09
C HIS A 39 7.00 4.86 -0.02
N LEU A 40 6.49 3.65 0.11
CA LEU A 40 5.70 2.96 -0.91
C LEU A 40 4.30 2.71 -0.38
N LEU A 41 3.34 2.58 -1.31
CA LEU A 41 1.96 2.22 -0.99
C LEU A 41 1.61 0.93 -1.70
N ILE A 42 0.99 0.01 -0.97
CA ILE A 42 0.40 -1.22 -1.50
C ILE A 42 -1.12 -1.03 -1.45
N ILE A 43 -1.76 -1.07 -2.60
CA ILE A 43 -3.16 -0.67 -2.78
C ILE A 43 -3.92 -1.78 -3.50
N PRO A 44 -5.06 -2.25 -2.97
CA PRO A 44 -5.90 -3.20 -3.72
C PRO A 44 -6.57 -2.50 -4.90
N ARG A 45 -6.73 -3.22 -6.01
CA ARG A 45 -7.40 -2.68 -7.20
C ARG A 45 -8.88 -2.42 -6.96
N SER A 46 -9.53 -3.30 -6.20
CA SER A 46 -10.93 -3.10 -5.81
C SER A 46 -11.01 -2.11 -4.65
N HIS A 47 -12.13 -1.43 -4.52
CA HIS A 47 -12.34 -0.50 -3.40
C HIS A 47 -12.63 -1.27 -2.13
N VAL A 48 -11.58 -1.59 -1.38
CA VAL A 48 -11.66 -2.20 -0.05
C VAL A 48 -11.48 -1.06 0.96
N LYS A 49 -12.44 -0.86 1.83
CA LYS A 49 -12.42 0.25 2.78
C LYS A 49 -11.57 -0.07 4.00
N GLU A 50 -11.75 -1.25 4.58
CA GLU A 50 -11.13 -1.65 5.84
C GLU A 50 -10.35 -2.95 5.70
N LEU A 51 -9.29 -3.09 6.50
CA LEU A 51 -8.49 -4.32 6.53
C LEU A 51 -9.36 -5.53 6.87
N THR A 52 -10.31 -5.37 7.78
CA THR A 52 -11.21 -6.46 8.19
C THR A 52 -12.14 -6.93 7.07
N ASP A 53 -12.33 -6.12 6.02
CA ASP A 53 -13.08 -6.54 4.84
C ASP A 53 -12.38 -7.67 4.08
N LEU A 54 -11.08 -7.88 4.31
CA LEU A 54 -10.31 -8.96 3.72
C LEU A 54 -10.46 -10.28 4.45
N ARG A 55 -11.16 -10.30 5.57
CA ARG A 55 -11.34 -11.49 6.41
C ARG A 55 -11.82 -12.70 5.64
N ASP A 56 -12.79 -12.50 4.75
CA ASP A 56 -13.39 -13.57 3.96
C ASP A 56 -12.98 -13.49 2.48
N ALA A 57 -11.91 -12.77 2.18
CA ALA A 57 -11.42 -12.64 0.83
C ALA A 57 -10.83 -13.95 0.31
N SER A 58 -10.74 -14.08 -1.01
CA SER A 58 -10.15 -15.26 -1.64
C SER A 58 -8.69 -15.43 -1.24
N SER A 59 -8.20 -16.67 -1.31
CA SER A 59 -6.78 -16.94 -1.07
C SER A 59 -5.88 -16.19 -2.04
N GLY A 60 -6.31 -16.02 -3.30
CA GLY A 60 -5.57 -15.24 -4.30
C GLY A 60 -5.46 -13.77 -3.95
N MET A 61 -6.50 -13.18 -3.36
CA MET A 61 -6.48 -11.79 -2.89
C MET A 61 -5.46 -11.63 -1.74
N LEU A 62 -5.46 -12.53 -0.79
CA LEU A 62 -4.56 -12.47 0.37
C LEU A 62 -3.11 -12.78 -0.01
N SER A 63 -2.87 -13.84 -0.77
CA SER A 63 -1.53 -14.18 -1.24
C SER A 63 -0.97 -13.11 -2.17
N GLY A 64 -1.82 -12.46 -2.96
CA GLY A 64 -1.43 -11.35 -3.82
C GLY A 64 -0.92 -10.15 -3.03
N MET A 65 -1.51 -9.88 -1.88
CA MET A 65 -1.03 -8.82 -0.99
C MET A 65 0.39 -9.11 -0.50
N PHE A 66 0.64 -10.32 -0.01
CA PHE A 66 1.98 -10.72 0.44
C PHE A 66 2.99 -10.72 -0.70
N SER A 67 2.59 -11.20 -1.88
CA SER A 67 3.46 -11.18 -3.05
C SER A 67 3.84 -9.75 -3.44
N ALA A 68 2.89 -8.83 -3.46
CA ALA A 68 3.15 -7.42 -3.79
C ALA A 68 4.12 -6.79 -2.78
N ILE A 69 3.93 -7.03 -1.48
CA ILE A 69 4.81 -6.55 -0.43
C ILE A 69 6.23 -7.13 -0.64
N SER A 70 6.33 -8.45 -0.78
CA SER A 70 7.61 -9.14 -0.91
C SER A 70 8.37 -8.70 -2.15
N ASP A 71 7.68 -8.62 -3.29
CA ASP A 71 8.31 -8.26 -4.55
C ASP A 71 8.85 -6.82 -4.52
N VAL A 72 8.09 -5.90 -3.95
CA VAL A 72 8.50 -4.50 -3.94
C VAL A 72 9.62 -4.22 -2.93
N VAL A 73 9.63 -4.86 -1.76
CA VAL A 73 10.73 -4.67 -0.80
C VAL A 73 12.04 -5.28 -1.31
N ILE A 74 11.96 -6.37 -2.07
CA ILE A 74 13.14 -6.93 -2.75
C ILE A 74 13.62 -5.96 -3.83
N LYS A 75 12.72 -5.50 -4.67
CA LYS A 75 13.04 -4.58 -5.77
C LYS A 75 13.68 -3.28 -5.27
N GLU A 76 13.20 -2.75 -4.16
CA GLU A 76 13.67 -1.47 -3.59
C GLU A 76 14.82 -1.66 -2.59
N ASN A 77 15.38 -2.86 -2.49
CA ASN A 77 16.53 -3.18 -1.64
C ASN A 77 16.31 -2.89 -0.15
N LEU A 78 15.10 -3.14 0.34
CA LEU A 78 14.74 -2.87 1.75
C LEU A 78 14.91 -4.08 2.66
N VAL A 79 15.10 -5.27 2.11
CA VAL A 79 15.15 -6.51 2.89
C VAL A 79 16.33 -6.51 3.87
N LYS A 80 17.51 -6.07 3.42
CA LYS A 80 18.74 -6.14 4.22
C LYS A 80 18.73 -5.18 5.40
N THR A 81 18.29 -3.94 5.18
CA THR A 81 18.29 -2.90 6.21
C THR A 81 16.99 -2.84 6.99
N GLY A 82 15.92 -3.40 6.43
CA GLY A 82 14.63 -3.46 7.08
C GLY A 82 13.66 -2.39 6.63
N TYR A 83 12.43 -2.59 7.00
CA TYR A 83 11.32 -1.68 6.64
C TYR A 83 10.20 -1.81 7.67
N ARG A 84 9.30 -0.85 7.63
CA ARG A 84 8.10 -0.84 8.48
C ARG A 84 6.86 -0.88 7.61
N LEU A 85 5.93 -1.78 7.96
CA LEU A 85 4.60 -1.83 7.36
C LEU A 85 3.63 -1.10 8.29
N VAL A 86 2.81 -0.21 7.71
CA VAL A 86 1.81 0.54 8.49
C VAL A 86 0.47 0.48 7.78
N VAL A 87 -0.57 0.16 8.53
CA VAL A 87 -1.96 0.25 8.08
C VAL A 87 -2.69 1.19 9.04
N ASN A 88 -3.20 2.30 8.53
CA ASN A 88 -3.98 3.23 9.32
C ASN A 88 -5.46 2.96 9.11
N GLN A 89 -6.14 2.51 10.14
CA GLN A 89 -7.58 2.22 10.12
C GLN A 89 -8.31 3.02 11.17
N GLY A 90 -9.27 3.82 10.72
CA GLY A 90 -10.12 4.61 11.59
C GLY A 90 -9.47 5.92 12.06
N SER A 91 -10.25 6.71 12.78
CA SER A 91 -9.87 8.06 13.18
C SER A 91 -8.69 8.10 14.16
N ASP A 92 -8.58 7.12 15.05
CA ASP A 92 -7.49 7.09 16.01
C ASP A 92 -6.13 6.90 15.37
N SER A 93 -6.08 6.32 14.18
CA SER A 93 -4.85 6.13 13.41
C SER A 93 -4.55 7.31 12.49
N ARG A 94 -5.42 8.30 12.42
CA ARG A 94 -5.36 9.42 11.49
C ARG A 94 -5.50 9.01 10.03
N GLN A 95 -6.30 7.99 9.77
CA GLN A 95 -6.60 7.59 8.40
C GLN A 95 -7.18 8.76 7.61
N GLU A 96 -6.57 9.07 6.46
CA GLU A 96 -7.01 10.19 5.62
C GLU A 96 -7.86 9.74 4.44
N ILE A 97 -7.58 8.57 3.90
CA ILE A 97 -8.24 8.06 2.70
C ILE A 97 -8.93 6.74 3.02
N GLU A 98 -10.24 6.66 2.77
CA GLU A 98 -11.07 5.49 3.06
C GLU A 98 -11.02 4.45 1.92
N HIS A 99 -9.82 4.05 1.56
CA HIS A 99 -9.51 2.94 0.67
C HIS A 99 -8.29 2.28 1.28
N LEU A 100 -8.37 0.99 1.55
CA LEU A 100 -7.28 0.26 2.19
C LEU A 100 -5.96 0.51 1.45
N HIS A 101 -4.94 0.82 2.20
CA HIS A 101 -3.58 0.94 1.69
C HIS A 101 -2.59 0.64 2.81
N LEU A 102 -1.49 0.00 2.44
CA LEU A 102 -0.42 -0.30 3.36
C LEU A 102 0.77 0.57 3.00
N HIS A 103 1.35 1.22 4.00
CA HIS A 103 2.60 1.96 3.82
C HIS A 103 3.78 1.03 4.04
N ILE A 104 4.79 1.15 3.21
CA ILE A 104 6.10 0.55 3.41
C ILE A 104 7.11 1.67 3.50
N MET A 105 7.81 1.79 4.62
CA MET A 105 8.78 2.84 4.84
C MET A 105 10.13 2.27 5.25
N GLY A 106 11.19 2.82 4.70
CA GLY A 106 12.56 2.40 5.00
C GLY A 106 13.58 3.35 4.40
N GLY A 107 14.81 2.89 4.32
CA GLY A 107 15.92 3.67 3.76
C GLY A 107 16.67 4.52 4.78
N ARG A 108 16.21 4.56 6.03
CA ARG A 108 16.88 5.16 7.17
C ARG A 108 16.32 4.59 8.47
N LEU A 109 16.97 4.89 9.57
CA LEU A 109 16.41 4.57 10.89
C LEU A 109 15.16 5.42 11.09
N LEU A 110 14.03 4.77 11.30
CA LEU A 110 12.73 5.43 11.44
C LEU A 110 12.53 5.90 12.89
N GLY A 111 11.63 6.87 13.06
CA GLY A 111 11.25 7.37 14.37
C GLY A 111 10.31 6.44 15.11
N ALA A 112 9.68 6.96 16.19
CA ALA A 112 8.77 6.20 17.02
C ALA A 112 7.53 5.75 16.24
N MET A 113 6.92 4.65 16.70
CA MET A 113 5.77 4.05 16.02
C MET A 113 4.45 4.75 16.29
N GLY A 114 4.29 5.45 17.37
CA GLY A 114 3.03 6.07 17.73
C GLY A 114 3.06 7.49 18.21
#